data_c4b7e313c3823c18d9601978adeda241
#
_entry.id   c4b7e313c3823c18d9601978adeda241
#
_cell.length_a   1.000
_cell.length_b   1.000
_cell.length_c   1.000
_cell.angle_alpha   90.00
_cell.angle_beta   90.00
_cell.angle_gamma   90.00
#
_symmetry.space_group_name_H-M   'P 1'
#
loop_
_entity.id
_entity.type
_entity.pdbx_description
1 polymer ?
#
loop_
_entity_poly.entity_id
_entity_poly.type
_entity_poly.pdbx_seq_one_letter_code
_entity_poly.pdbx_strand_id
1 'polypeptide(L)'
;MLAKEETHTGLAAEIKITPTWAWVLAGVAFVAAQWFFNIAVVHHPQAHPIPAWERPLLGLLTGIVGGCYLLLIGYINRDAKRRGMSPTLWTILAIVVPNALGMILYFLLRLPLRSVCPQCGYVVQPGFSFCPHCSYKLGPSCPQCQRTVGLNDIYCPYCGTLLRNQTGPVSSPPTRVPI
;
A
#
# COMPACT_ATOMS: atom_id res chain seq x y z
N MET A 1 -12.72 23.73 -3.62
CA MET A 1 -11.40 23.83 -2.96
C MET A 1 -11.07 22.64 -2.04
N LEU A 2 -11.91 21.61 -1.91
CA LEU A 2 -11.75 20.49 -0.98
C LEU A 2 -11.04 19.23 -1.57
N ALA A 3 -10.85 19.16 -2.88
CA ALA A 3 -10.22 17.98 -3.51
C ALA A 3 -8.67 17.92 -3.39
N LYS A 4 -8.02 19.01 -2.94
CA LYS A 4 -6.55 19.09 -2.88
C LYS A 4 -5.97 18.57 -1.56
N GLU A 5 -6.77 18.45 -0.53
CA GLU A 5 -6.31 18.03 0.81
C GLU A 5 -6.30 16.49 0.99
N GLU A 6 -7.17 15.77 0.28
CA GLU A 6 -7.24 14.30 0.38
C GLU A 6 -6.06 13.57 -0.29
N THR A 7 -5.43 14.17 -1.30
CA THR A 7 -4.28 13.54 -2.00
C THR A 7 -2.99 13.60 -1.18
N HIS A 8 -2.78 14.63 -0.37
CA HIS A 8 -1.60 14.75 0.49
C HIS A 8 -1.63 13.85 1.71
N THR A 9 -2.82 13.58 2.27
CA THR A 9 -2.96 12.65 3.39
C THR A 9 -2.76 11.19 2.97
N GLY A 10 -3.11 10.83 1.72
CA GLY A 10 -2.95 9.48 1.18
C GLY A 10 -1.50 9.05 1.05
N LEU A 11 -0.65 9.83 0.39
CA LEU A 11 0.76 9.50 0.17
C LEU A 11 1.59 9.48 1.46
N ALA A 12 1.40 10.46 2.35
CA ALA A 12 2.10 10.48 3.63
C ALA A 12 1.72 9.28 4.53
N ALA A 13 0.46 8.85 4.48
CA ALA A 13 0.00 7.66 5.19
C ALA A 13 0.60 6.38 4.61
N GLU A 14 0.73 6.28 3.28
CA GLU A 14 1.34 5.12 2.61
C GLU A 14 2.85 5.02 2.88
N ILE A 15 3.58 6.14 2.87
CA ILE A 15 5.03 6.16 3.20
C ILE A 15 5.27 5.67 4.63
N LYS A 16 4.39 6.01 5.57
CA LYS A 16 4.48 5.59 6.98
C LYS A 16 4.28 4.08 7.19
N ILE A 17 3.73 3.37 6.18
CA ILE A 17 3.55 1.92 6.22
C ILE A 17 4.88 1.19 6.05
N THR A 18 5.85 1.79 5.32
CA THR A 18 7.13 1.15 5.02
C THR A 18 7.92 0.94 6.32
N PRO A 19 8.38 -0.30 6.62
CA PRO A 19 9.10 -0.59 7.84
C PRO A 19 10.48 0.10 7.86
N THR A 20 10.95 0.49 9.04
CA THR A 20 12.23 1.21 9.20
C THR A 20 13.43 0.43 8.68
N TRP A 21 13.43 -0.92 8.81
CA TRP A 21 14.49 -1.76 8.27
C TRP A 21 14.64 -1.64 6.75
N ALA A 22 13.53 -1.44 6.01
CA ALA A 22 13.58 -1.29 4.56
C ALA A 22 14.27 0.03 4.15
N TRP A 23 14.08 1.10 4.90
CA TRP A 23 14.79 2.36 4.72
C TRP A 23 16.28 2.23 4.97
N VAL A 24 16.65 1.51 6.02
CA VAL A 24 18.08 1.23 6.33
C VAL A 24 18.71 0.42 5.21
N LEU A 25 18.07 -0.66 4.76
CA LEU A 25 18.58 -1.48 3.66
C LEU A 25 18.68 -0.71 2.35
N ALA A 26 17.70 0.15 2.03
CA ALA A 26 17.74 0.99 0.85
C ALA A 26 18.93 1.98 0.91
N GLY A 27 19.18 2.59 2.06
CA GLY A 27 20.35 3.46 2.29
C GLY A 27 21.67 2.71 2.15
N VAL A 28 21.78 1.53 2.73
CA VAL A 28 22.99 0.68 2.61
C VAL A 28 23.22 0.27 1.16
N ALA A 29 22.18 -0.14 0.44
CA ALA A 29 22.28 -0.50 -0.97
C ALA A 29 22.71 0.68 -1.84
N PHE A 30 22.21 1.88 -1.54
CA PHE A 30 22.62 3.10 -2.24
C PHE A 30 24.11 3.41 -2.03
N VAL A 31 24.57 3.38 -0.78
CA VAL A 31 25.99 3.61 -0.45
C VAL A 31 26.87 2.53 -1.07
N ALA A 32 26.46 1.27 -1.02
CA ALA A 32 27.18 0.16 -1.64
C ALA A 32 27.29 0.30 -3.16
N ALA A 33 26.24 0.76 -3.83
CA ALA A 33 26.27 1.05 -5.28
C ALA A 33 27.25 2.16 -5.59
N GLN A 34 27.25 3.24 -4.82
CA GLN A 34 28.22 4.33 -4.99
C GLN A 34 29.66 3.86 -4.77
N TRP A 35 29.90 3.11 -3.70
CA TRP A 35 31.21 2.54 -3.43
C TRP A 35 31.68 1.61 -4.55
N PHE A 36 30.81 0.72 -5.03
CA PHE A 36 31.13 -0.22 -6.09
C PHE A 36 31.54 0.48 -7.38
N PHE A 37 30.76 1.42 -7.88
CA PHE A 37 31.07 2.11 -9.15
C PHE A 37 32.25 3.08 -9.06
N ASN A 38 32.46 3.73 -7.93
CA ASN A 38 33.52 4.73 -7.78
C ASN A 38 34.85 4.14 -7.32
N ILE A 39 34.87 3.01 -6.62
CA ILE A 39 36.07 2.41 -6.04
C ILE A 39 36.34 1.03 -6.64
N ALA A 40 35.42 0.07 -6.51
CA ALA A 40 35.68 -1.30 -6.91
C ALA A 40 35.90 -1.45 -8.42
N VAL A 41 35.09 -0.79 -9.25
CA VAL A 41 35.23 -0.82 -10.72
C VAL A 41 36.55 -0.21 -11.20
N VAL A 42 37.09 0.78 -10.47
CA VAL A 42 38.38 1.40 -10.81
C VAL A 42 39.56 0.45 -10.69
N HIS A 43 39.49 -0.46 -9.71
CA HIS A 43 40.58 -1.41 -9.41
C HIS A 43 40.51 -2.70 -10.27
N HIS A 44 39.46 -2.90 -11.06
CA HIS A 44 39.38 -4.05 -11.95
C HIS A 44 39.81 -3.70 -13.38
N PRO A 45 40.76 -4.46 -14.00
CA PRO A 45 41.15 -4.26 -15.39
C PRO A 45 39.96 -4.56 -16.30
N GLN A 46 39.52 -3.56 -17.05
CA GLN A 46 38.43 -3.66 -18.01
C GLN A 46 38.91 -3.41 -19.43
N ALA A 47 38.36 -4.16 -20.39
CA ALA A 47 38.64 -3.96 -21.81
C ALA A 47 38.21 -2.57 -22.31
N HIS A 48 37.13 -2.02 -21.74
CA HIS A 48 36.63 -0.67 -22.01
C HIS A 48 36.41 0.06 -20.66
N PRO A 49 37.37 0.97 -20.30
CA PRO A 49 37.27 1.70 -19.05
C PRO A 49 36.08 2.68 -19.09
N ILE A 50 35.21 2.61 -18.07
CA ILE A 50 34.09 3.55 -17.90
C ILE A 50 34.70 4.94 -17.61
N PRO A 51 34.27 6.00 -18.33
CA PRO A 51 34.72 7.36 -18.09
C PRO A 51 34.44 7.81 -16.63
N ALA A 52 35.34 8.64 -16.10
CA ALA A 52 35.24 9.05 -14.69
C ALA A 52 33.93 9.76 -14.33
N TRP A 53 33.32 10.48 -15.28
CA TRP A 53 32.06 11.20 -15.10
C TRP A 53 30.82 10.29 -15.17
N GLU A 54 30.90 9.13 -15.84
CA GLU A 54 29.77 8.17 -15.91
C GLU A 54 29.64 7.32 -14.65
N ARG A 55 30.73 7.06 -13.94
CA ARG A 55 30.75 6.20 -12.74
C ARG A 55 29.81 6.67 -11.64
N PRO A 56 29.84 7.94 -11.19
CA PRO A 56 28.93 8.42 -10.17
C PRO A 56 27.47 8.40 -10.65
N LEU A 57 27.23 8.62 -11.95
CA LEU A 57 25.90 8.56 -12.54
C LEU A 57 25.33 7.14 -12.52
N LEU A 58 26.13 6.13 -12.90
CA LEU A 58 25.75 4.72 -12.83
C LEU A 58 25.51 4.28 -11.39
N GLY A 59 26.34 4.68 -10.45
CA GLY A 59 26.16 4.45 -9.03
C GLY A 59 24.86 5.06 -8.50
N LEU A 60 24.56 6.31 -8.91
CA LEU A 60 23.33 7.00 -8.56
C LEU A 60 22.09 6.26 -9.08
N LEU A 61 22.06 5.94 -10.37
CA LEU A 61 20.94 5.24 -11.00
C LEU A 61 20.72 3.86 -10.37
N THR A 62 21.77 3.06 -10.24
CA THR A 62 21.72 1.72 -9.64
C THR A 62 21.29 1.80 -8.17
N GLY A 63 21.79 2.77 -7.42
CA GLY A 63 21.45 2.99 -6.03
C GLY A 63 19.98 3.40 -5.85
N ILE A 64 19.45 4.27 -6.70
CA ILE A 64 18.04 4.67 -6.68
C ILE A 64 17.15 3.47 -7.02
N VAL A 65 17.43 2.77 -8.13
CA VAL A 65 16.63 1.61 -8.56
C VAL A 65 16.65 0.51 -7.50
N GLY A 66 17.83 0.17 -6.97
CA GLY A 66 17.97 -0.83 -5.91
C GLY A 66 17.27 -0.41 -4.62
N GLY A 67 17.41 0.84 -4.22
CA GLY A 67 16.73 1.40 -3.05
C GLY A 67 15.20 1.35 -3.18
N CYS A 68 14.66 1.80 -4.33
CA CYS A 68 13.22 1.71 -4.61
C CYS A 68 12.72 0.26 -4.60
N TYR A 69 13.51 -0.67 -5.14
CA TYR A 69 13.17 -2.09 -5.13
C TYR A 69 13.06 -2.64 -3.71
N LEU A 70 14.02 -2.33 -2.84
CA LEU A 70 13.99 -2.75 -1.43
C LEU A 70 12.85 -2.12 -0.64
N LEU A 71 12.54 -0.85 -0.89
CA LEU A 71 11.38 -0.19 -0.28
C LEU A 71 10.07 -0.83 -0.71
N LEU A 72 9.93 -1.22 -1.99
CA LEU A 72 8.76 -1.93 -2.49
C LEU A 72 8.61 -3.32 -1.86
N ILE A 73 9.70 -4.07 -1.67
CA ILE A 73 9.67 -5.35 -0.95
C ILE A 73 9.19 -5.15 0.49
N GLY A 74 9.72 -4.14 1.19
CA GLY A 74 9.29 -3.81 2.55
C GLY A 74 7.81 -3.41 2.62
N TYR A 75 7.35 -2.64 1.63
CA TYR A 75 5.95 -2.25 1.50
C TYR A 75 5.04 -3.48 1.29
N ILE A 76 5.38 -4.37 0.33
CA ILE A 76 4.61 -5.58 0.03
C ILE A 76 4.49 -6.47 1.28
N ASN A 77 5.59 -6.68 2.01
CA ASN A 77 5.58 -7.47 3.24
C ASN A 77 4.58 -6.94 4.25
N ARG A 78 4.56 -5.64 4.47
CA ARG A 78 3.68 -5.00 5.46
C ARG A 78 2.24 -4.86 4.97
N ASP A 79 2.04 -4.54 3.69
CA ASP A 79 0.70 -4.42 3.09
C ASP A 79 0.00 -5.78 3.00
N ALA A 80 0.71 -6.85 2.63
CA ALA A 80 0.19 -8.22 2.63
C ALA A 80 -0.31 -8.63 4.03
N LYS A 81 0.44 -8.32 5.08
CA LYS A 81 0.04 -8.57 6.46
C LYS A 81 -1.25 -7.83 6.83
N ARG A 82 -1.38 -6.55 6.46
CA ARG A 82 -2.59 -5.73 6.70
C ARG A 82 -3.83 -6.24 5.96
N ARG A 83 -3.64 -6.89 4.82
CA ARG A 83 -4.72 -7.50 4.02
C ARG A 83 -5.03 -8.93 4.45
N GLY A 84 -4.29 -9.48 5.45
CA GLY A 84 -4.44 -10.85 5.93
C GLY A 84 -3.99 -11.89 4.90
N MET A 85 -3.11 -11.49 3.98
CA MET A 85 -2.39 -12.38 3.06
C MET A 85 -1.10 -12.84 3.72
N SER A 86 -0.55 -13.99 3.29
CA SER A 86 0.73 -14.48 3.82
C SER A 86 1.89 -13.56 3.40
N PRO A 87 2.48 -12.78 4.30
CA PRO A 87 3.52 -11.80 3.93
C PRO A 87 4.78 -12.49 3.40
N THR A 88 5.14 -13.64 3.97
CA THR A 88 6.33 -14.42 3.56
C THR A 88 6.23 -14.88 2.12
N LEU A 89 5.08 -15.47 1.73
CA LEU A 89 4.86 -15.96 0.36
C LEU A 89 4.97 -14.81 -0.65
N TRP A 90 4.30 -13.70 -0.40
CA TRP A 90 4.31 -12.56 -1.31
C TRP A 90 5.67 -11.87 -1.38
N THR A 91 6.41 -11.81 -0.27
CA THR A 91 7.77 -11.28 -0.25
C THR A 91 8.73 -12.16 -1.04
N ILE A 92 8.66 -13.50 -0.86
CA ILE A 92 9.47 -14.44 -1.63
C ILE A 92 9.14 -14.34 -3.11
N LEU A 93 7.86 -14.30 -3.47
CA LEU A 93 7.42 -14.16 -4.85
C LEU A 93 7.95 -12.86 -5.50
N ALA A 94 7.92 -11.74 -4.76
CA ALA A 94 8.45 -10.48 -5.24
C ALA A 94 9.97 -10.50 -5.48
N ILE A 95 10.71 -11.31 -4.71
CA ILE A 95 12.18 -11.44 -4.83
C ILE A 95 12.55 -12.45 -5.94
N VAL A 96 11.89 -13.62 -5.97
CA VAL A 96 12.26 -14.75 -6.85
C VAL A 96 11.83 -14.50 -8.29
N VAL A 97 10.66 -13.84 -8.51
CA VAL A 97 10.17 -13.57 -9.86
C VAL A 97 10.90 -12.35 -10.44
N PRO A 98 11.71 -12.53 -11.50
CA PRO A 98 12.52 -11.47 -12.07
C PRO A 98 11.68 -10.36 -12.71
N ASN A 99 12.36 -9.23 -13.04
CA ASN A 99 11.77 -8.11 -13.78
C ASN A 99 10.54 -7.45 -13.14
N ALA A 100 10.48 -7.42 -11.81
CA ALA A 100 9.36 -6.85 -11.04
C ALA A 100 7.98 -7.50 -11.30
N LEU A 101 7.90 -8.59 -12.07
CA LEU A 101 6.64 -9.29 -12.35
C LEU A 101 5.97 -9.77 -11.07
N GLY A 102 6.73 -10.22 -10.07
CA GLY A 102 6.19 -10.60 -8.76
C GLY A 102 5.50 -9.44 -8.04
N MET A 103 6.03 -8.23 -8.18
CA MET A 103 5.42 -7.02 -7.62
C MET A 103 4.15 -6.64 -8.38
N ILE A 104 4.17 -6.69 -9.72
CA ILE A 104 2.99 -6.44 -10.56
C ILE A 104 1.88 -7.43 -10.20
N LEU A 105 2.23 -8.72 -10.10
CA LEU A 105 1.29 -9.78 -9.72
C LEU A 105 0.69 -9.53 -8.33
N TYR A 106 1.49 -9.07 -7.36
CA TYR A 106 1.00 -8.68 -6.06
C TYR A 106 -0.07 -7.59 -6.15
N PHE A 107 0.20 -6.50 -6.90
CA PHE A 107 -0.74 -5.39 -7.03
C PHE A 107 -2.03 -5.76 -7.77
N LEU A 108 -1.98 -6.72 -8.70
CA LEU A 108 -3.16 -7.24 -9.39
C LEU A 108 -4.02 -8.15 -8.51
N LEU A 109 -3.38 -8.98 -7.68
CA LEU A 109 -4.06 -10.01 -6.87
C LEU A 109 -4.27 -9.59 -5.41
N ARG A 110 -3.88 -8.38 -5.02
CA ARG A 110 -4.03 -7.91 -3.64
C ARG A 110 -5.49 -7.85 -3.21
N LEU A 111 -5.78 -8.42 -2.05
CA LEU A 111 -7.12 -8.37 -1.46
C LEU A 111 -7.45 -6.95 -0.95
N PRO A 112 -8.75 -6.57 -0.88
CA PRO A 112 -9.16 -5.32 -0.25
C PRO A 112 -8.75 -5.31 1.23
N LEU A 113 -8.54 -4.11 1.78
CA LEU A 113 -8.22 -3.94 3.20
C LEU A 113 -9.36 -4.48 4.05
N ARG A 114 -9.02 -5.26 5.06
CA ARG A 114 -9.98 -5.75 6.04
C ARG A 114 -10.39 -4.61 6.98
N SER A 115 -11.67 -4.56 7.29
CA SER A 115 -12.25 -3.66 8.29
C SER A 115 -12.54 -4.42 9.58
N VAL A 116 -12.52 -3.74 10.72
CA VAL A 116 -12.85 -4.34 12.01
C VAL A 116 -14.07 -3.64 12.58
N CYS A 117 -15.00 -4.40 13.10
CA CYS A 117 -16.17 -3.84 13.78
C CYS A 117 -15.73 -3.05 15.03
N PRO A 118 -16.09 -1.76 15.17
CA PRO A 118 -15.71 -0.96 16.32
C PRO A 118 -16.35 -1.44 17.64
N GLN A 119 -17.46 -2.17 17.56
CA GLN A 119 -18.20 -2.63 18.73
C GLN A 119 -17.66 -3.95 19.31
N CYS A 120 -17.35 -4.94 18.44
CA CYS A 120 -17.00 -6.29 18.90
C CYS A 120 -15.62 -6.77 18.41
N GLY A 121 -14.87 -5.98 17.65
CA GLY A 121 -13.56 -6.37 17.13
C GLY A 121 -13.59 -7.43 16.02
N TYR A 122 -14.77 -7.91 15.58
CA TYR A 122 -14.87 -8.91 14.53
C TYR A 122 -14.42 -8.36 13.18
N VAL A 123 -13.63 -9.15 12.43
CA VAL A 123 -13.16 -8.78 11.10
C VAL A 123 -14.30 -8.90 10.10
N VAL A 124 -14.67 -7.78 9.48
CA VAL A 124 -15.75 -7.69 8.51
C VAL A 124 -15.24 -7.39 7.11
N GLN A 125 -15.96 -7.87 6.10
CA GLN A 125 -15.63 -7.53 4.72
C GLN A 125 -16.06 -6.09 4.39
N PRO A 126 -15.29 -5.37 3.56
CA PRO A 126 -15.72 -4.07 3.08
C PRO A 126 -17.04 -4.18 2.30
N GLY A 127 -17.96 -3.25 2.55
CA GLY A 127 -19.28 -3.25 1.93
C GLY A 127 -20.41 -3.86 2.78
N PHE A 128 -20.13 -4.38 3.98
CA PHE A 128 -21.19 -4.78 4.90
C PHE A 128 -21.84 -3.57 5.57
N SER A 129 -23.18 -3.51 5.54
CA SER A 129 -23.96 -2.49 6.26
C SER A 129 -24.02 -2.74 7.76
N PHE A 130 -23.98 -4.02 8.16
CA PHE A 130 -24.06 -4.46 9.55
C PHE A 130 -23.01 -5.52 9.85
N CYS A 131 -22.51 -5.53 11.09
CA CYS A 131 -21.63 -6.58 11.57
C CYS A 131 -22.39 -7.91 11.70
N PRO A 132 -21.92 -9.03 11.10
CA PRO A 132 -22.59 -10.31 11.21
C PRO A 132 -22.50 -10.92 12.62
N HIS A 133 -21.60 -10.42 13.47
CA HIS A 133 -21.39 -10.95 14.82
C HIS A 133 -22.20 -10.22 15.90
N CYS A 134 -22.34 -8.88 15.81
CA CYS A 134 -23.00 -8.08 16.85
C CYS A 134 -24.12 -7.17 16.32
N SER A 135 -24.44 -7.24 15.03
CA SER A 135 -25.46 -6.42 14.35
C SER A 135 -25.19 -4.90 14.40
N TYR A 136 -23.99 -4.48 14.81
CA TYR A 136 -23.62 -3.08 14.82
C TYR A 136 -23.63 -2.51 13.39
N LYS A 137 -24.20 -1.31 13.21
CA LYS A 137 -24.29 -0.62 11.92
C LYS A 137 -22.91 -0.10 11.49
N LEU A 138 -22.34 -0.66 10.43
CA LEU A 138 -21.00 -0.35 9.94
C LEU A 138 -20.96 0.78 8.90
N GLY A 139 -22.08 0.98 8.20
CA GLY A 139 -22.16 1.98 7.14
C GLY A 139 -23.58 2.40 6.84
N PRO A 140 -23.76 3.42 5.98
CA PRO A 140 -25.09 3.83 5.55
C PRO A 140 -25.75 2.73 4.72
N SER A 141 -27.01 2.48 4.99
CA SER A 141 -27.85 1.52 4.27
C SER A 141 -29.06 2.21 3.68
N CYS A 142 -29.49 1.78 2.51
CA CYS A 142 -30.71 2.27 1.91
C CYS A 142 -31.93 1.90 2.77
N PRO A 143 -32.85 2.82 3.08
CA PRO A 143 -34.04 2.53 3.88
C PRO A 143 -34.99 1.58 3.18
N GLN A 144 -35.00 1.57 1.85
CA GLN A 144 -35.93 0.78 1.06
C GLN A 144 -35.44 -0.66 0.83
N CYS A 145 -34.17 -0.83 0.38
CA CYS A 145 -33.63 -2.15 0.04
C CYS A 145 -32.57 -2.66 1.02
N GLN A 146 -32.21 -1.89 2.04
CA GLN A 146 -31.25 -2.20 3.11
C GLN A 146 -29.82 -2.54 2.63
N ARG A 147 -29.50 -2.37 1.34
CA ARG A 147 -28.17 -2.54 0.81
C ARG A 147 -27.26 -1.37 1.18
N THR A 148 -25.97 -1.64 1.29
CA THR A 148 -24.94 -0.64 1.55
C THR A 148 -24.90 0.38 0.43
N VAL A 149 -24.85 1.66 0.78
CA VAL A 149 -24.74 2.80 -0.14
C VAL A 149 -23.54 3.65 0.25
N GLY A 150 -23.03 4.43 -0.69
CA GLY A 150 -21.95 5.38 -0.43
C GLY A 150 -22.42 6.54 0.45
N LEU A 151 -21.50 7.13 1.22
CA LEU A 151 -21.79 8.31 2.06
C LEU A 151 -22.27 9.52 1.24
N ASN A 152 -21.83 9.61 -0.01
CA ASN A 152 -22.14 10.74 -0.91
C ASN A 152 -23.20 10.39 -1.97
N ASP A 153 -23.81 9.21 -1.91
CA ASP A 153 -24.79 8.80 -2.88
C ASP A 153 -26.10 9.59 -2.67
N ILE A 154 -26.57 10.23 -3.73
CA ILE A 154 -27.85 10.97 -3.74
C ILE A 154 -29.02 10.00 -3.94
N TYR A 155 -28.80 8.98 -4.78
CA TYR A 155 -29.79 7.94 -5.06
C TYR A 155 -29.18 6.54 -4.81
N CYS A 156 -29.99 5.62 -4.34
CA CYS A 156 -29.58 4.24 -4.17
C CYS A 156 -29.27 3.60 -5.55
N PRO A 157 -28.05 3.06 -5.79
CA PRO A 157 -27.72 2.42 -7.07
C PRO A 157 -28.50 1.13 -7.35
N TYR A 158 -29.16 0.57 -6.34
CA TYR A 158 -29.88 -0.71 -6.44
C TYR A 158 -31.41 -0.56 -6.63
N CYS A 159 -32.02 0.44 -6.00
CA CYS A 159 -33.48 0.60 -6.05
C CYS A 159 -33.94 2.01 -6.45
N GLY A 160 -33.00 2.95 -6.72
CA GLY A 160 -33.31 4.31 -7.16
C GLY A 160 -33.88 5.26 -6.07
N THR A 161 -34.02 4.80 -4.82
CA THR A 161 -34.57 5.62 -3.73
C THR A 161 -33.64 6.80 -3.41
N LEU A 162 -34.22 7.99 -3.18
CA LEU A 162 -33.49 9.20 -2.79
C LEU A 162 -32.92 9.05 -1.37
N LEU A 163 -31.60 9.21 -1.21
CA LEU A 163 -30.88 9.02 0.06
C LEU A 163 -30.54 10.34 0.77
N ARG A 164 -30.81 11.49 0.16
CA ARG A 164 -30.35 12.82 0.56
C ARG A 164 -30.72 13.28 1.99
N ASN A 165 -31.67 12.61 2.65
CA ASN A 165 -32.16 12.99 3.98
C ASN A 165 -31.63 12.13 5.12
N GLN A 166 -30.59 11.30 4.93
CA GLN A 166 -30.07 10.40 5.94
C GLN A 166 -28.72 10.79 6.53
N THR A 167 -28.41 12.07 6.58
CA THR A 167 -27.27 12.56 7.38
C THR A 167 -27.63 12.58 8.87
N GLY A 168 -27.95 11.40 9.43
CA GLY A 168 -27.82 11.17 10.87
C GLY A 168 -26.33 11.03 11.22
N PRO A 169 -25.91 11.28 12.48
CA PRO A 169 -24.50 11.21 12.87
C PRO A 169 -23.95 9.81 12.52
N VAL A 170 -23.09 9.78 11.52
CA VAL A 170 -22.32 8.58 11.17
C VAL A 170 -21.41 8.30 12.35
N SER A 171 -21.69 7.26 13.13
CA SER A 171 -20.72 6.70 14.06
C SER A 171 -19.41 6.51 13.29
N SER A 172 -18.34 7.10 13.81
CA SER A 172 -17.00 7.18 13.25
C SER A 172 -16.60 6.02 12.31
N PRO A 173 -15.88 6.30 11.20
CA PRO A 173 -15.48 5.28 10.24
C PRO A 173 -14.73 4.15 10.97
N PRO A 174 -14.88 2.89 10.51
CA PRO A 174 -14.25 1.74 11.14
C PRO A 174 -12.74 1.99 11.24
N THR A 175 -12.22 1.93 12.46
CA THR A 175 -10.80 2.13 12.76
C THR A 175 -10.00 1.08 11.99
N ARG A 176 -9.10 1.52 11.13
CA ARG A 176 -8.13 0.62 10.49
C ARG A 176 -7.25 0.05 11.59
N VAL A 177 -7.11 -1.26 11.63
CA VAL A 177 -6.25 -1.93 12.61
C VAL A 177 -4.81 -1.46 12.41
N PRO A 178 -4.18 -0.81 13.39
CA PRO A 178 -2.74 -0.69 13.40
C PRO A 178 -2.16 -2.07 13.74
N ILE A 179 -1.28 -2.57 12.92
CA ILE A 179 -0.48 -3.77 13.20
C ILE A 179 0.87 -3.34 13.72
#